data_b48198ccc9e9a4c0fa76f43c4bebe536
#
_entry.id   b48198ccc9e9a4c0fa76f43c4bebe536
#
_cell.length_a   1.000
_cell.length_b   1.000
_cell.length_c   1.000
_cell.angle_alpha   90.00
_cell.angle_beta   90.00
_cell.angle_gamma   90.00
#
_symmetry.space_group_name_H-M   'P 1'
#
loop_
_entity.id
_entity.type
_entity.pdbx_description
1 polymer ?
#
loop_
_entity_poly.entity_id
_entity_poly.type
_entity_poly.pdbx_seq_one_letter_code
_entity_poly.pdbx_strand_id
1 'polypeptide(L)'
;MTDALPLVLVPGLISSPRIYAPVIPALWRLGPVMVANHVRDDSMAAIARRILSEAPPRFALAGHSMGGYIALEIMRQAPERVGRLALINTQARPDTPEASARRRTMITRAKEGDYHGVVDELFAGFVHPSRQDDPRLRQLVHDMAEEVGVIGFIRQLTAIMSRPDSRPTLTAIRCPTLVLTGDTDNTIPNSLSKEMADGIDGSWLVVLENCGHLPQPEQPEETAQALMEWLRG
;
A
#
# COMPACT_ATOMS: atom_id res chain seq x y z
N MET A 1 25.88 -12.98 -12.01
CA MET A 1 24.96 -11.88 -11.70
C MET A 1 23.61 -12.51 -11.43
N THR A 2 23.14 -12.50 -10.20
CA THR A 2 21.75 -12.93 -9.89
C THR A 2 20.85 -11.95 -10.62
N ASP A 3 20.01 -12.43 -11.55
CA ASP A 3 19.04 -11.60 -12.24
C ASP A 3 18.17 -10.90 -11.20
N ALA A 4 18.25 -9.56 -11.18
CA ALA A 4 17.46 -8.76 -10.26
C ALA A 4 15.97 -8.97 -10.57
N LEU A 5 15.19 -9.32 -9.55
CA LEU A 5 13.75 -9.49 -9.71
C LEU A 5 13.12 -8.16 -10.14
N PRO A 6 12.26 -8.14 -11.18
CA PRO A 6 11.44 -6.99 -11.45
C PRO A 6 10.61 -6.62 -10.23
N LEU A 7 10.48 -5.33 -9.92
CA LEU A 7 9.72 -4.83 -8.79
C LEU A 7 8.32 -4.41 -9.23
N VAL A 8 7.29 -4.94 -8.57
CA VAL A 8 5.89 -4.53 -8.71
C VAL A 8 5.48 -3.74 -7.47
N LEU A 9 5.13 -2.48 -7.67
CA LEU A 9 4.66 -1.54 -6.65
C LEU A 9 3.13 -1.43 -6.73
N VAL A 10 2.43 -1.60 -5.62
CA VAL A 10 0.97 -1.49 -5.55
C VAL A 10 0.59 -0.32 -4.64
N PRO A 11 -0.03 0.75 -5.20
CA PRO A 11 -0.43 1.93 -4.43
C PRO A 11 -1.56 1.68 -3.43
N GLY A 12 -1.77 2.66 -2.53
CA GLY A 12 -2.85 2.66 -1.55
C GLY A 12 -4.18 3.20 -2.08
N LEU A 13 -5.15 3.37 -1.16
CA LEU A 13 -6.41 4.06 -1.42
C LEU A 13 -6.13 5.48 -1.94
N ILE A 14 -6.88 5.95 -2.94
CA ILE A 14 -6.72 7.24 -3.63
C ILE A 14 -5.30 7.56 -4.10
N SER A 15 -4.41 6.57 -4.11
CA SER A 15 -3.03 6.76 -4.57
C SER A 15 -2.86 6.30 -6.02
N SER A 16 -2.08 7.05 -6.77
CA SER A 16 -1.64 6.76 -8.14
C SER A 16 -0.14 6.42 -8.16
N PRO A 17 0.47 6.18 -9.32
CA PRO A 17 1.93 6.01 -9.42
C PRO A 17 2.76 7.14 -8.79
N ARG A 18 2.20 8.33 -8.62
CA ARG A 18 2.85 9.49 -8.01
C ARG A 18 3.33 9.24 -6.59
N ILE A 19 2.65 8.36 -5.82
CA ILE A 19 3.07 8.03 -4.45
C ILE A 19 4.50 7.48 -4.40
N TYR A 20 4.89 6.73 -5.42
CA TYR A 20 6.23 6.13 -5.50
C TYR A 20 7.26 6.99 -6.25
N ALA A 21 6.85 8.11 -6.87
CA ALA A 21 7.75 8.96 -7.65
C ALA A 21 9.04 9.37 -6.90
N PRO A 22 9.02 9.70 -5.60
CA PRO A 22 10.23 10.07 -4.88
C PRO A 22 11.23 8.91 -4.73
N VAL A 23 10.79 7.65 -4.69
CA VAL A 23 11.65 6.49 -4.42
C VAL A 23 12.02 5.70 -5.69
N ILE A 24 11.24 5.80 -6.77
CA ILE A 24 11.49 5.09 -8.04
C ILE A 24 12.91 5.31 -8.58
N PRO A 25 13.50 6.51 -8.59
CA PRO A 25 14.85 6.71 -9.15
C PRO A 25 15.93 5.86 -8.47
N ALA A 26 15.80 5.63 -7.17
CA ALA A 26 16.73 4.78 -6.41
C ALA A 26 16.48 3.28 -6.71
N LEU A 27 15.20 2.86 -6.72
CA LEU A 27 14.81 1.46 -6.94
C LEU A 27 15.09 1.00 -8.37
N TRP A 28 14.89 1.87 -9.36
CA TRP A 28 15.14 1.56 -10.78
C TRP A 28 16.61 1.20 -11.08
N ARG A 29 17.54 1.66 -10.27
CA ARG A 29 18.95 1.27 -10.38
C ARG A 29 19.20 -0.21 -10.08
N LEU A 30 18.26 -0.87 -9.39
CA LEU A 30 18.36 -2.28 -9.01
C LEU A 30 17.65 -3.22 -9.99
N GLY A 31 16.78 -2.70 -10.86
CA GLY A 31 16.04 -3.50 -11.84
C GLY A 31 14.79 -2.80 -12.36
N PRO A 32 14.03 -3.47 -13.23
CA PRO A 32 12.78 -2.93 -13.77
C PRO A 32 11.75 -2.66 -12.68
N VAL A 33 11.03 -1.55 -12.78
CA VAL A 33 9.97 -1.16 -11.85
C VAL A 33 8.66 -1.01 -12.60
N MET A 34 7.62 -1.67 -12.13
CA MET A 34 6.23 -1.56 -12.58
C MET A 34 5.38 -1.02 -11.45
N VAL A 35 4.50 -0.05 -11.72
CA VAL A 35 3.46 0.38 -10.77
C VAL A 35 2.12 -0.19 -11.26
N ALA A 36 1.49 -1.01 -10.42
CA ALA A 36 0.27 -1.73 -10.78
C ALA A 36 -0.97 -0.82 -10.77
N ASN A 37 -1.87 -1.05 -11.72
CA ASN A 37 -3.18 -0.39 -11.75
C ASN A 37 -4.19 -1.18 -10.92
N HIS A 38 -4.78 -0.55 -9.91
CA HIS A 38 -5.70 -1.16 -8.94
C HIS A 38 -7.06 -0.45 -8.84
N VAL A 39 -7.42 0.37 -9.86
CA VAL A 39 -8.66 1.18 -9.83
C VAL A 39 -9.80 0.60 -10.65
N ARG A 40 -9.57 -0.52 -11.35
CA ARG A 40 -10.53 -1.05 -12.35
C ARG A 40 -11.54 -2.06 -11.77
N ASP A 41 -11.20 -2.71 -10.68
CA ASP A 41 -12.01 -3.78 -10.07
C ASP A 41 -12.43 -3.39 -8.65
N ASP A 42 -13.46 -4.04 -8.11
CA ASP A 42 -14.10 -3.73 -6.84
C ASP A 42 -13.98 -4.85 -5.78
N SER A 43 -13.09 -5.81 -6.02
CA SER A 43 -12.73 -6.84 -5.04
C SER A 43 -11.24 -7.12 -5.04
N MET A 44 -10.65 -7.43 -3.86
CA MET A 44 -9.23 -7.76 -3.74
C MET A 44 -8.82 -8.89 -4.67
N ALA A 45 -9.66 -9.91 -4.78
CA ALA A 45 -9.39 -11.08 -5.62
C ALA A 45 -9.33 -10.72 -7.12
N ALA A 46 -10.19 -9.82 -7.60
CA ALA A 46 -10.18 -9.40 -9.00
C ALA A 46 -8.99 -8.47 -9.29
N ILE A 47 -8.68 -7.54 -8.38
CA ILE A 47 -7.50 -6.66 -8.49
C ILE A 47 -6.22 -7.52 -8.53
N ALA A 48 -6.08 -8.48 -7.62
CA ALA A 48 -4.91 -9.37 -7.57
C ALA A 48 -4.75 -10.18 -8.87
N ARG A 49 -5.84 -10.77 -9.39
CA ARG A 49 -5.80 -11.49 -10.68
C ARG A 49 -5.36 -10.61 -11.84
N ARG A 50 -5.87 -9.37 -11.91
CA ARG A 50 -5.46 -8.42 -12.96
C ARG A 50 -3.97 -8.11 -12.86
N ILE A 51 -3.47 -7.77 -11.67
CA ILE A 51 -2.05 -7.50 -11.46
C ILE A 51 -1.20 -8.72 -11.84
N LEU A 52 -1.60 -9.93 -11.43
CA LEU A 52 -0.91 -11.17 -11.79
C LEU A 52 -0.89 -11.43 -13.30
N SER A 53 -1.91 -11.01 -14.05
CA SER A 53 -1.94 -11.15 -15.51
C SER A 53 -1.00 -10.16 -16.22
N GLU A 54 -0.70 -9.02 -15.60
CA GLU A 54 0.14 -7.96 -16.16
C GLU A 54 1.59 -8.04 -15.66
N ALA A 55 1.82 -8.63 -14.48
CA ALA A 55 3.12 -8.72 -13.83
C ALA A 55 4.06 -9.75 -14.50
N PRO A 56 5.39 -9.55 -14.39
CA PRO A 56 6.37 -10.56 -14.81
C PRO A 56 6.13 -11.93 -14.16
N PRO A 57 6.62 -13.05 -14.74
CA PRO A 57 6.40 -14.39 -14.18
C PRO A 57 6.85 -14.55 -12.72
N ARG A 58 7.94 -13.90 -12.32
CA ARG A 58 8.44 -13.83 -10.94
C ARG A 58 8.93 -12.42 -10.65
N PHE A 59 8.57 -11.88 -9.49
CA PHE A 59 8.83 -10.48 -9.14
C PHE A 59 9.00 -10.27 -7.63
N ALA A 60 9.59 -9.13 -7.26
CA ALA A 60 9.49 -8.56 -5.91
C ALA A 60 8.20 -7.73 -5.84
N LEU A 61 7.43 -7.85 -4.76
CA LEU A 61 6.14 -7.21 -4.58
C LEU A 61 6.17 -6.26 -3.39
N ALA A 62 5.86 -4.98 -3.60
CA ALA A 62 5.72 -4.01 -2.51
C ALA A 62 4.32 -3.37 -2.55
N GLY A 63 3.56 -3.51 -1.46
CA GLY A 63 2.20 -2.97 -1.34
C GLY A 63 2.10 -1.94 -0.22
N HIS A 64 1.61 -0.74 -0.54
CA HIS A 64 1.36 0.33 0.40
C HIS A 64 -0.11 0.39 0.80
N SER A 65 -0.43 0.38 2.09
CA SER A 65 -1.81 0.54 2.61
C SER A 65 -2.78 -0.49 1.98
N MET A 66 -3.78 -0.05 1.22
CA MET A 66 -4.63 -0.94 0.42
C MET A 66 -3.81 -1.85 -0.50
N GLY A 67 -2.70 -1.35 -1.06
CA GLY A 67 -1.78 -2.16 -1.86
C GLY A 67 -1.20 -3.34 -1.08
N GLY A 68 -1.04 -3.23 0.24
CA GLY A 68 -0.66 -4.34 1.12
C GLY A 68 -1.76 -5.40 1.23
N TYR A 69 -3.04 -5.00 1.30
CA TYR A 69 -4.16 -5.97 1.25
C TYR A 69 -4.17 -6.75 -0.06
N ILE A 70 -3.91 -6.03 -1.17
CA ILE A 70 -3.79 -6.64 -2.50
C ILE A 70 -2.57 -7.57 -2.56
N ALA A 71 -1.44 -7.17 -1.98
CA ALA A 71 -0.23 -7.99 -1.92
C ALA A 71 -0.45 -9.28 -1.14
N LEU A 72 -1.15 -9.23 0.00
CA LEU A 72 -1.53 -10.44 0.75
C LEU A 72 -2.50 -11.34 -0.03
N GLU A 73 -3.40 -10.76 -0.83
CA GLU A 73 -4.27 -11.53 -1.72
C GLU A 73 -3.49 -12.17 -2.88
N ILE A 74 -2.47 -11.48 -3.43
CA ILE A 74 -1.54 -12.06 -4.41
C ILE A 74 -0.78 -13.24 -3.79
N MET A 75 -0.28 -13.10 -2.54
CA MET A 75 0.35 -14.19 -1.81
C MET A 75 -0.57 -15.39 -1.61
N ARG A 76 -1.88 -15.18 -1.46
CA ARG A 76 -2.87 -16.26 -1.36
C ARG A 76 -3.14 -16.95 -2.70
N GLN A 77 -3.08 -16.21 -3.82
CA GLN A 77 -3.40 -16.73 -5.16
C GLN A 77 -2.20 -17.38 -5.87
N ALA A 78 -1.00 -16.80 -5.74
CA ALA A 78 0.19 -17.19 -6.49
C ALA A 78 1.48 -16.91 -5.70
N PRO A 79 1.67 -17.50 -4.51
CA PRO A 79 2.85 -17.23 -3.66
C PRO A 79 4.18 -17.56 -4.36
N GLU A 80 4.20 -18.54 -5.25
CA GLU A 80 5.38 -18.97 -6.01
C GLU A 80 5.91 -17.87 -6.97
N ARG A 81 5.06 -16.92 -7.34
CA ARG A 81 5.43 -15.79 -8.21
C ARG A 81 6.15 -14.67 -7.47
N VAL A 82 5.99 -14.60 -6.15
CA VAL A 82 6.56 -13.54 -5.31
C VAL A 82 7.88 -13.99 -4.72
N GLY A 83 8.97 -13.43 -5.22
CA GLY A 83 10.32 -13.75 -4.72
C GLY A 83 10.73 -12.96 -3.49
N ARG A 84 10.13 -11.79 -3.26
CA ARG A 84 10.32 -10.90 -2.10
C ARG A 84 9.03 -10.13 -1.85
N LEU A 85 8.69 -9.84 -0.59
CA LEU A 85 7.49 -9.11 -0.20
C LEU A 85 7.83 -7.89 0.66
N ALA A 86 7.23 -6.73 0.38
CA ALA A 86 7.27 -5.57 1.27
C ALA A 86 5.83 -5.10 1.58
N LEU A 87 5.50 -5.03 2.86
CA LEU A 87 4.22 -4.58 3.39
C LEU A 87 4.42 -3.22 4.06
N ILE A 88 3.89 -2.16 3.44
CA ILE A 88 4.17 -0.77 3.81
C ILE A 88 2.91 -0.15 4.38
N ASN A 89 2.93 0.32 5.64
CA ASN A 89 1.81 0.97 6.33
C ASN A 89 0.47 0.25 6.07
N THR A 90 0.43 -1.05 6.37
CA THR A 90 -0.70 -1.92 6.06
C THR A 90 -1.01 -2.89 7.20
N GLN A 91 -1.98 -3.77 7.02
CA GLN A 91 -2.41 -4.75 8.00
C GLN A 91 -2.99 -6.01 7.34
N ALA A 92 -3.13 -7.09 8.12
CA ALA A 92 -3.69 -8.36 7.64
C ALA A 92 -5.15 -8.61 8.05
N ARG A 93 -5.76 -7.75 8.89
CA ARG A 93 -7.11 -7.95 9.42
C ARG A 93 -8.19 -7.56 8.40
N PRO A 94 -9.38 -8.17 8.46
CA PRO A 94 -10.53 -7.73 7.67
C PRO A 94 -11.01 -6.35 8.12
N ASP A 95 -11.90 -5.74 7.35
CA ASP A 95 -12.54 -4.49 7.76
C ASP A 95 -13.49 -4.73 8.94
N THR A 96 -13.55 -3.76 9.88
CA THR A 96 -14.54 -3.85 10.96
C THR A 96 -15.89 -3.30 10.51
N PRO A 97 -17.00 -3.66 11.17
CA PRO A 97 -18.32 -3.08 10.87
C PRO A 97 -18.32 -1.54 10.93
N GLU A 98 -17.62 -0.96 11.91
CA GLU A 98 -17.51 0.50 12.10
C GLU A 98 -16.68 1.15 10.99
N ALA A 99 -15.56 0.54 10.61
CA ALA A 99 -14.74 1.02 9.49
C ALA A 99 -15.53 0.95 8.18
N SER A 100 -16.24 -0.16 7.94
CA SER A 100 -17.10 -0.31 6.77
C SER A 100 -18.27 0.69 6.74
N ALA A 101 -18.84 1.05 7.90
CA ALA A 101 -19.86 2.09 7.99
C ALA A 101 -19.29 3.46 7.58
N ARG A 102 -18.12 3.84 8.10
CA ARG A 102 -17.44 5.08 7.71
C ARG A 102 -17.14 5.09 6.20
N ARG A 103 -16.67 3.99 5.62
CA ARG A 103 -16.41 3.90 4.16
C ARG A 103 -17.67 4.07 3.33
N ARG A 104 -18.82 3.52 3.77
CA ARG A 104 -20.11 3.74 3.10
C ARG A 104 -20.50 5.21 3.13
N THR A 105 -20.30 5.92 4.23
CA THR A 105 -20.53 7.37 4.32
C THR A 105 -19.63 8.14 3.33
N MET A 106 -18.34 7.79 3.25
CA MET A 106 -17.43 8.41 2.27
C MET A 106 -17.87 8.17 0.82
N ILE A 107 -18.35 6.95 0.50
CA ILE A 107 -18.91 6.63 -0.82
C ILE A 107 -20.13 7.50 -1.13
N THR A 108 -21.03 7.67 -0.16
CA THR A 108 -22.24 8.52 -0.33
C THR A 108 -21.86 9.96 -0.60
N ARG A 109 -20.99 10.54 0.23
CA ARG A 109 -20.48 11.91 0.07
C ARG A 109 -19.81 12.11 -1.30
N ALA A 110 -18.95 11.18 -1.71
CA ALA A 110 -18.27 11.28 -3.01
C ALA A 110 -19.26 11.22 -4.19
N LYS A 111 -20.34 10.42 -4.11
CA LYS A 111 -21.41 10.36 -5.11
C LYS A 111 -22.24 11.65 -5.16
N GLU A 112 -22.40 12.32 -4.03
CA GLU A 112 -23.13 13.59 -3.89
C GLU A 112 -22.29 14.83 -4.26
N GLY A 113 -21.04 14.63 -4.73
CA GLY A 113 -20.15 15.69 -5.21
C GLY A 113 -19.14 16.20 -4.19
N ASP A 114 -19.12 15.68 -2.96
CA ASP A 114 -18.18 16.05 -1.92
C ASP A 114 -16.91 15.15 -1.90
N TYR A 115 -16.41 14.80 -3.08
CA TYR A 115 -15.19 13.95 -3.16
C TYR A 115 -13.95 14.65 -2.62
N HIS A 116 -13.77 15.95 -2.93
CA HIS A 116 -12.66 16.74 -2.43
C HIS A 116 -12.67 16.87 -0.90
N GLY A 117 -13.84 17.08 -0.29
CA GLY A 117 -13.96 17.11 1.18
C GLY A 117 -13.59 15.78 1.83
N VAL A 118 -13.94 14.66 1.18
CA VAL A 118 -13.50 13.33 1.62
C VAL A 118 -11.98 13.17 1.49
N VAL A 119 -11.37 13.67 0.41
CA VAL A 119 -9.90 13.64 0.21
C VAL A 119 -9.18 14.46 1.27
N ASP A 120 -9.67 15.65 1.63
CA ASP A 120 -9.11 16.48 2.69
C ASP A 120 -9.16 15.80 4.06
N GLU A 121 -10.27 15.12 4.37
CA GLU A 121 -10.41 14.34 5.61
C GLU A 121 -9.40 13.17 5.66
N LEU A 122 -9.23 12.46 4.55
CA LEU A 122 -8.24 11.38 4.44
C LEU A 122 -6.82 11.91 4.55
N PHE A 123 -6.51 13.04 3.90
CA PHE A 123 -5.19 13.67 3.98
C PHE A 123 -4.77 13.97 5.42
N ALA A 124 -5.68 14.52 6.23
CA ALA A 124 -5.40 14.84 7.63
C ALA A 124 -5.00 13.60 8.46
N GLY A 125 -5.55 12.41 8.11
CA GLY A 125 -5.18 11.13 8.73
C GLY A 125 -3.93 10.47 8.14
N PHE A 126 -3.55 10.83 6.91
CA PHE A 126 -2.45 10.17 6.21
C PHE A 126 -1.08 10.70 6.57
N VAL A 127 -0.95 11.98 6.84
CA VAL A 127 0.36 12.59 7.08
C VAL A 127 0.69 12.69 8.57
N HIS A 128 1.98 12.72 8.88
CA HIS A 128 2.44 13.00 10.23
C HIS A 128 1.89 14.37 10.69
N PRO A 129 1.51 14.55 11.99
CA PRO A 129 0.92 15.80 12.49
C PRO A 129 1.73 17.06 12.13
N SER A 130 3.05 17.00 12.13
CA SER A 130 3.91 18.13 11.76
C SER A 130 3.86 18.51 10.27
N ARG A 131 3.22 17.70 9.43
CA ARG A 131 3.10 17.91 7.97
C ARG A 131 1.67 18.17 7.49
N GLN A 132 0.72 18.32 8.40
CA GLN A 132 -0.69 18.56 8.05
C GLN A 132 -0.91 19.90 7.30
N ASP A 133 0.00 20.85 7.51
CA ASP A 133 -0.02 22.15 6.82
C ASP A 133 0.92 22.20 5.61
N ASP A 134 1.52 21.07 5.19
CA ASP A 134 2.38 21.03 4.01
C ASP A 134 1.55 21.08 2.72
N PRO A 135 1.59 22.20 1.96
CA PRO A 135 0.77 22.36 0.77
C PRO A 135 1.23 21.43 -0.38
N ARG A 136 2.49 20.96 -0.37
CA ARG A 136 3.01 20.07 -1.42
C ARG A 136 2.46 18.66 -1.23
N LEU A 137 2.43 18.16 0.02
CA LEU A 137 1.84 16.86 0.32
C LEU A 137 0.33 16.87 0.10
N ARG A 138 -0.37 17.94 0.49
CA ARG A 138 -1.80 18.11 0.22
C ARG A 138 -2.08 18.07 -1.29
N GLN A 139 -1.35 18.85 -2.07
CA GLN A 139 -1.51 18.88 -3.53
C GLN A 139 -1.23 17.51 -4.16
N LEU A 140 -0.17 16.82 -3.72
CA LEU A 140 0.14 15.46 -4.19
C LEU A 140 -1.03 14.50 -3.95
N VAL A 141 -1.64 14.52 -2.77
CA VAL A 141 -2.78 13.63 -2.44
C VAL A 141 -3.99 13.99 -3.31
N HIS A 142 -4.28 15.28 -3.52
CA HIS A 142 -5.34 15.70 -4.42
C HIS A 142 -5.09 15.29 -5.87
N ASP A 143 -3.87 15.48 -6.40
CA ASP A 143 -3.51 15.05 -7.76
C ASP A 143 -3.71 13.54 -7.95
N MET A 144 -3.28 12.75 -6.97
CA MET A 144 -3.48 11.30 -6.99
C MET A 144 -4.96 10.92 -6.94
N ALA A 145 -5.74 11.59 -6.09
CA ALA A 145 -7.17 11.37 -5.98
C ALA A 145 -7.92 11.69 -7.28
N GLU A 146 -7.54 12.77 -7.97
CA GLU A 146 -8.09 13.11 -9.30
C GLU A 146 -7.77 12.02 -10.35
N GLU A 147 -6.54 11.50 -10.36
CA GLU A 147 -6.15 10.42 -11.27
C GLU A 147 -6.91 9.11 -11.00
N VAL A 148 -7.24 8.82 -9.75
CA VAL A 148 -8.08 7.68 -9.35
C VAL A 148 -9.55 7.93 -9.71
N GLY A 149 -10.03 9.13 -9.48
CA GLY A 149 -11.39 9.58 -9.70
C GLY A 149 -12.44 8.93 -8.79
N VAL A 150 -13.62 9.50 -8.75
CA VAL A 150 -14.73 9.05 -7.88
C VAL A 150 -15.08 7.56 -8.11
N ILE A 151 -15.10 7.12 -9.38
CA ILE A 151 -15.44 5.72 -9.71
C ILE A 151 -14.37 4.76 -9.18
N GLY A 152 -13.09 5.10 -9.37
CA GLY A 152 -11.97 4.33 -8.83
C GLY A 152 -12.01 4.26 -7.30
N PHE A 153 -12.24 5.38 -6.65
CA PHE A 153 -12.38 5.48 -5.19
C PHE A 153 -13.50 4.57 -4.65
N ILE A 154 -14.69 4.59 -5.28
CA ILE A 154 -15.82 3.74 -4.87
C ILE A 154 -15.46 2.25 -5.00
N ARG A 155 -14.83 1.85 -6.11
CA ARG A 155 -14.35 0.47 -6.31
C ARG A 155 -13.33 0.07 -5.25
N GLN A 156 -12.36 0.92 -4.99
CA GLN A 156 -11.34 0.70 -3.96
C GLN A 156 -11.97 0.50 -2.57
N LEU A 157 -12.88 1.37 -2.15
CA LEU A 157 -13.57 1.22 -0.86
C LEU A 157 -14.42 -0.05 -0.82
N THR A 158 -15.09 -0.42 -1.92
CA THR A 158 -15.86 -1.66 -2.02
C THR A 158 -14.95 -2.88 -1.83
N ALA A 159 -13.79 -2.90 -2.51
CA ALA A 159 -12.80 -3.96 -2.35
C ALA A 159 -12.26 -4.04 -0.91
N ILE A 160 -11.97 -2.89 -0.27
CA ILE A 160 -11.48 -2.84 1.11
C ILE A 160 -12.50 -3.42 2.09
N MET A 161 -13.78 -3.03 1.97
CA MET A 161 -14.84 -3.52 2.87
C MET A 161 -15.07 -5.04 2.78
N SER A 162 -14.83 -5.62 1.60
CA SER A 162 -15.04 -7.06 1.35
C SER A 162 -13.76 -7.90 1.51
N ARG A 163 -12.63 -7.31 1.94
CA ARG A 163 -11.37 -8.05 2.06
C ARG A 163 -11.46 -9.17 3.09
N PRO A 164 -10.89 -10.33 2.82
CA PRO A 164 -10.84 -11.42 3.80
C PRO A 164 -9.87 -11.11 4.94
N ASP A 165 -9.96 -11.90 6.01
CA ASP A 165 -8.90 -11.98 7.02
C ASP A 165 -7.66 -12.66 6.40
N SER A 166 -6.57 -11.90 6.29
CA SER A 166 -5.31 -12.39 5.72
C SER A 166 -4.30 -12.87 6.76
N ARG A 167 -4.63 -12.84 8.07
CA ARG A 167 -3.74 -13.35 9.12
C ARG A 167 -3.36 -14.83 8.93
N PRO A 168 -4.26 -15.72 8.48
CA PRO A 168 -3.86 -17.10 8.15
C PRO A 168 -2.84 -17.20 7.01
N THR A 169 -2.77 -16.21 6.12
CA THR A 169 -1.79 -16.19 5.02
C THR A 169 -0.38 -15.88 5.51
N LEU A 170 -0.23 -15.11 6.61
CA LEU A 170 1.09 -14.67 7.11
C LEU A 170 2.01 -15.85 7.39
N THR A 171 1.51 -16.89 8.05
CA THR A 171 2.30 -18.08 8.40
C THR A 171 2.70 -18.95 7.20
N ALA A 172 2.12 -18.70 6.03
CA ALA A 172 2.44 -19.41 4.79
C ALA A 172 3.49 -18.68 3.94
N ILE A 173 3.80 -17.41 4.25
CA ILE A 173 4.81 -16.62 3.53
C ILE A 173 6.19 -17.17 3.81
N ARG A 174 6.99 -17.42 2.75
CA ARG A 174 8.35 -18.00 2.85
C ARG A 174 9.42 -17.15 2.17
N CYS A 175 9.03 -16.11 1.43
CA CYS A 175 10.00 -15.21 0.80
C CYS A 175 10.50 -14.15 1.80
N PRO A 176 11.70 -13.59 1.60
CA PRO A 176 12.20 -12.48 2.40
C PRO A 176 11.18 -11.33 2.45
N THR A 177 10.76 -10.95 3.66
CA THR A 177 9.65 -9.99 3.84
C THR A 177 10.08 -8.81 4.69
N LEU A 178 9.90 -7.60 4.16
CA LEU A 178 10.00 -6.34 4.88
C LEU A 178 8.60 -5.89 5.33
N VAL A 179 8.45 -5.54 6.59
CA VAL A 179 7.30 -4.75 7.08
C VAL A 179 7.82 -3.36 7.42
N LEU A 180 7.26 -2.33 6.79
CA LEU A 180 7.66 -0.93 6.98
C LEU A 180 6.47 -0.10 7.42
N THR A 181 6.67 0.76 8.42
CA THR A 181 5.62 1.66 8.94
C THR A 181 6.22 2.98 9.42
N GLY A 182 5.45 4.06 9.38
CA GLY A 182 5.79 5.30 10.08
C GLY A 182 5.48 5.17 11.57
N ASP A 183 6.23 5.87 12.43
CA ASP A 183 6.04 5.85 13.89
C ASP A 183 4.71 6.48 14.34
N THR A 184 4.16 7.36 13.53
CA THR A 184 2.92 8.10 13.82
C THR A 184 1.87 7.89 12.71
N ASP A 185 1.64 6.63 12.31
CA ASP A 185 0.57 6.28 11.39
C ASP A 185 -0.79 6.33 12.10
N ASN A 186 -1.57 7.40 11.85
CA ASN A 186 -2.90 7.59 12.42
C ASN A 186 -4.00 6.82 11.67
N THR A 187 -3.68 6.21 10.53
CA THR A 187 -4.62 5.43 9.72
C THR A 187 -4.57 3.95 10.08
N ILE A 188 -3.37 3.40 10.24
CA ILE A 188 -3.14 2.00 10.59
C ILE A 188 -2.15 1.95 11.77
N PRO A 189 -2.63 1.61 12.98
CA PRO A 189 -1.77 1.55 14.17
C PRO A 189 -0.57 0.61 13.99
N ASN A 190 0.60 1.02 14.47
CA ASN A 190 1.86 0.27 14.36
C ASN A 190 1.82 -1.13 14.98
N SER A 191 0.91 -1.36 15.94
CA SER A 191 0.66 -2.69 16.50
C SER A 191 0.22 -3.71 15.44
N LEU A 192 -0.43 -3.27 14.36
CA LEU A 192 -0.86 -4.13 13.24
C LEU A 192 0.31 -4.45 12.30
N SER A 193 1.27 -3.53 12.14
CA SER A 193 2.53 -3.81 11.45
C SER A 193 3.37 -4.82 12.24
N LYS A 194 3.43 -4.67 13.57
CA LYS A 194 4.07 -5.64 14.44
C LYS A 194 3.40 -7.01 14.37
N GLU A 195 2.07 -7.08 14.36
CA GLU A 195 1.31 -8.34 14.20
C GLU A 195 1.71 -9.07 12.90
N MET A 196 1.88 -8.35 11.80
CA MET A 196 2.33 -8.96 10.54
C MET A 196 3.77 -9.44 10.62
N ALA A 197 4.66 -8.64 11.19
CA ALA A 197 6.06 -9.03 11.35
C ALA A 197 6.21 -10.25 12.25
N ASP A 198 5.50 -10.30 13.36
CA ASP A 198 5.50 -11.47 14.27
C ASP A 198 4.87 -12.72 13.61
N GLY A 199 3.95 -12.52 12.67
CA GLY A 199 3.26 -13.62 11.96
C GLY A 199 3.99 -14.19 10.75
N ILE A 200 5.03 -13.50 10.26
CA ILE A 200 5.81 -13.92 9.07
C ILE A 200 7.22 -14.32 9.50
N ASP A 201 7.54 -15.60 9.41
CA ASP A 201 8.85 -16.11 9.79
C ASP A 201 9.98 -15.48 8.94
N GLY A 202 11.03 -15.01 9.62
CA GLY A 202 12.18 -14.36 8.98
C GLY A 202 11.90 -12.97 8.40
N SER A 203 10.76 -12.35 8.69
CA SER A 203 10.52 -10.95 8.33
C SER A 203 11.26 -10.01 9.28
N TRP A 204 11.45 -8.76 8.83
CA TRP A 204 11.95 -7.70 9.70
C TRP A 204 11.07 -6.46 9.62
N LEU A 205 10.94 -5.76 10.73
CA LEU A 205 10.16 -4.54 10.88
C LEU A 205 11.07 -3.32 10.85
N VAL A 206 10.75 -2.37 9.98
CA VAL A 206 11.36 -1.03 9.96
C VAL A 206 10.30 -0.01 10.36
N VAL A 207 10.61 0.81 11.36
CA VAL A 207 9.78 1.93 11.80
C VAL A 207 10.51 3.22 11.46
N LEU A 208 9.90 4.05 10.61
CA LEU A 208 10.46 5.35 10.24
C LEU A 208 10.02 6.41 11.22
N GLU A 209 10.98 7.15 11.78
CA GLU A 209 10.71 8.24 12.72
C GLU A 209 10.12 9.47 12.02
N ASN A 210 9.25 10.19 12.73
CA ASN A 210 8.57 11.40 12.23
C ASN A 210 7.85 11.14 10.89
N CYS A 211 7.20 10.01 10.77
CA CYS A 211 6.55 9.55 9.55
C CYS A 211 5.11 9.10 9.84
N GLY A 212 4.19 9.55 9.00
CA GLY A 212 2.79 9.15 9.03
C GLY A 212 2.52 7.92 8.15
N HIS A 213 1.37 7.96 7.47
CA HIS A 213 0.90 6.86 6.61
C HIS A 213 1.52 6.86 5.20
N LEU A 214 2.17 7.95 4.78
CA LEU A 214 2.71 8.11 3.43
C LEU A 214 4.26 8.16 3.43
N PRO A 215 4.96 7.07 3.77
CA PRO A 215 6.41 7.10 3.95
C PRO A 215 7.16 7.52 2.70
N GLN A 216 6.68 7.20 1.51
CA GLN A 216 7.37 7.51 0.25
C GLN A 216 7.54 9.03 0.02
N PRO A 217 6.52 9.90 0.18
CA PRO A 217 6.71 11.34 0.09
C PRO A 217 7.10 12.01 1.42
N GLU A 218 6.84 11.39 2.59
CA GLU A 218 7.17 11.98 3.89
C GLU A 218 8.64 11.77 4.28
N GLN A 219 9.19 10.57 4.00
CA GLN A 219 10.56 10.15 4.32
C GLN A 219 11.15 9.39 3.11
N PRO A 220 11.37 10.07 1.96
CA PRO A 220 11.71 9.41 0.71
C PRO A 220 13.06 8.70 0.74
N GLU A 221 14.07 9.27 1.41
CA GLU A 221 15.42 8.73 1.48
C GLU A 221 15.47 7.47 2.32
N GLU A 222 14.88 7.50 3.52
CA GLU A 222 14.81 6.37 4.45
C GLU A 222 13.94 5.26 3.87
N THR A 223 12.81 5.61 3.24
CA THR A 223 11.94 4.64 2.55
C THR A 223 12.67 3.97 1.39
N ALA A 224 13.38 4.74 0.57
CA ALA A 224 14.17 4.20 -0.53
C ALA A 224 15.28 3.30 -0.02
N GLN A 225 15.98 3.69 1.05
CA GLN A 225 17.03 2.89 1.67
C GLN A 225 16.50 1.55 2.15
N ALA A 226 15.43 1.53 2.95
CA ALA A 226 14.83 0.30 3.45
C ALA A 226 14.38 -0.65 2.32
N LEU A 227 13.77 -0.10 1.25
CA LEU A 227 13.37 -0.88 0.08
C LEU A 227 14.58 -1.41 -0.70
N MET A 228 15.65 -0.63 -0.85
CA MET A 228 16.87 -1.09 -1.52
C MET A 228 17.59 -2.19 -0.73
N GLU A 229 17.66 -2.07 0.59
CA GLU A 229 18.22 -3.10 1.46
C GLU A 229 17.41 -4.41 1.34
N TRP A 230 16.10 -4.32 1.40
CA TRP A 230 15.19 -5.45 1.19
C TRP A 230 15.35 -6.10 -0.19
N LEU A 231 15.55 -5.33 -1.26
CA LEU A 231 15.77 -5.88 -2.61
C LEU A 231 17.11 -6.59 -2.78
N ARG A 232 18.14 -6.21 -2.01
CA ARG A 232 19.48 -6.80 -2.09
C ARG A 232 19.66 -8.05 -1.21
N GLY A 233 19.12 -8.00 0.01
CA GLY A 233 19.24 -9.02 1.05
C GLY A 233 18.37 -10.21 0.90
#